data_a9d02c660dae91657de0c5bfddfd8a2c
#
_entry.id   a9d02c660dae91657de0c5bfddfd8a2c
#
_cell.length_a   1.000
_cell.length_b   1.000
_cell.length_c   1.000
_cell.angle_alpha   90.00
_cell.angle_beta   90.00
_cell.angle_gamma   90.00
#
_symmetry.space_group_name_H-M   'P 1'
#
loop_
_entity.id
_entity.type
_entity.pdbx_description
1 polymer ?
#
loop_
_entity_poly.entity_id
_entity_poly.type
_entity_poly.pdbx_seq_one_letter_code
_entity_poly.pdbx_strand_id
1 'polypeptide(L)'
;MLCLVTFATLSLLTANADYRLSKKVAAKTEDYYEADLLAREYLLQIDESLEELHQNYAGQKPFCQEALKRLQEMPMPQGITKSSVPDENSYSFEIAINDAQTLSVVLQLQESQSDADCFYTIKQWKTTVMRSEENEEETLHLLTR
;
A
#
# COMPACT_ATOMS: atom_id res chain seq x y z
N MET A 1 34.63 39.22 -15.47
CA MET A 1 34.19 39.28 -14.04
C MET A 1 32.71 39.00 -13.87
N LEU A 2 31.82 39.65 -14.61
CA LEU A 2 30.36 39.44 -14.46
C LEU A 2 29.91 37.99 -14.78
N CYS A 3 30.47 37.34 -15.80
CA CYS A 3 30.16 35.97 -16.18
C CYS A 3 30.54 34.92 -15.11
N LEU A 4 31.65 35.14 -14.39
CA LEU A 4 32.07 34.23 -13.32
C LEU A 4 31.15 34.30 -12.10
N VAL A 5 30.66 35.49 -11.76
CA VAL A 5 29.73 35.70 -10.65
C VAL A 5 28.36 35.08 -10.96
N THR A 6 27.84 35.28 -12.18
CA THR A 6 26.57 34.64 -12.61
C THR A 6 26.68 33.14 -12.67
N PHE A 7 27.79 32.58 -13.12
CA PHE A 7 28.02 31.14 -13.15
C PHE A 7 28.09 30.54 -11.75
N ALA A 8 28.79 31.20 -10.83
CA ALA A 8 28.87 30.77 -9.43
C ALA A 8 27.52 30.81 -8.72
N THR A 9 26.70 31.84 -8.93
CA THR A 9 25.37 31.96 -8.35
C THR A 9 24.42 30.91 -8.90
N LEU A 10 24.43 30.64 -10.20
CA LEU A 10 23.64 29.58 -10.83
C LEU A 10 24.02 28.19 -10.29
N SER A 11 25.33 27.91 -10.18
CA SER A 11 25.82 26.64 -9.64
C SER A 11 25.36 26.43 -8.17
N LEU A 12 25.40 27.47 -7.36
CA LEU A 12 24.98 27.41 -5.96
C LEU A 12 23.46 27.19 -5.83
N LEU A 13 22.68 27.89 -6.67
CA LEU A 13 21.21 27.72 -6.68
C LEU A 13 20.83 26.30 -7.12
N THR A 14 21.47 25.78 -8.16
CA THR A 14 21.23 24.41 -8.66
C THR A 14 21.61 23.36 -7.60
N ALA A 15 22.78 23.50 -6.98
CA ALA A 15 23.23 22.60 -5.93
C ALA A 15 22.28 22.59 -4.72
N ASN A 16 21.74 23.74 -4.32
CA ASN A 16 20.77 23.84 -3.23
C ASN A 16 19.42 23.21 -3.61
N ALA A 17 18.97 23.41 -4.85
CA ALA A 17 17.74 22.78 -5.37
C ALA A 17 17.89 21.25 -5.41
N ASP A 18 19.02 20.75 -5.89
CA ASP A 18 19.31 19.30 -5.95
C ASP A 18 19.40 18.69 -4.55
N TYR A 19 20.02 19.38 -3.62
CA TYR A 19 20.08 18.93 -2.22
C TYR A 19 18.68 18.81 -1.59
N ARG A 20 17.83 19.82 -1.80
CA ARG A 20 16.44 19.80 -1.31
C ARG A 20 15.62 18.69 -1.95
N LEU A 21 15.79 18.47 -3.25
CA LEU A 21 15.12 17.38 -3.96
C LEU A 21 15.58 16.03 -3.46
N SER A 22 16.89 15.80 -3.32
CA SER A 22 17.45 14.56 -2.78
C SER A 22 16.93 14.24 -1.38
N LYS A 23 16.84 15.26 -0.52
CA LYS A 23 16.30 15.11 0.83
C LYS A 23 14.82 14.71 0.82
N LYS A 24 14.02 15.32 -0.07
CA LYS A 24 12.59 14.95 -0.22
C LYS A 24 12.42 13.53 -0.78
N VAL A 25 13.26 13.13 -1.72
CA VAL A 25 13.23 11.77 -2.28
C VAL A 25 13.63 10.75 -1.23
N ALA A 26 14.67 11.03 -0.45
CA ALA A 26 15.11 10.15 0.64
C ALA A 26 13.98 9.95 1.69
N ALA A 27 13.34 11.03 2.14
CA ALA A 27 12.23 10.95 3.08
C ALA A 27 11.05 10.12 2.53
N LYS A 28 10.64 10.35 1.28
CA LYS A 28 9.58 9.56 0.64
C LYS A 28 9.94 8.08 0.50
N THR A 29 11.20 7.79 0.26
CA THR A 29 11.69 6.42 0.16
C THR A 29 11.64 5.74 1.52
N GLU A 30 12.02 6.45 2.58
CA GLU A 30 11.94 5.96 3.97
C GLU A 30 10.49 5.65 4.35
N ASP A 31 9.58 6.61 4.17
CA ASP A 31 8.13 6.43 4.42
C ASP A 31 7.57 5.19 3.69
N TYR A 32 7.98 5.00 2.43
CA TYR A 32 7.56 3.82 1.65
C TYR A 32 8.09 2.52 2.24
N TYR A 33 9.36 2.47 2.63
CA TYR A 33 9.94 1.25 3.21
C TYR A 33 9.33 0.91 4.57
N GLU A 34 8.97 1.91 5.37
CA GLU A 34 8.25 1.68 6.63
C GLU A 34 6.87 1.06 6.38
N ALA A 35 6.13 1.56 5.40
CA ALA A 35 4.84 1.00 5.01
C ALA A 35 4.97 -0.41 4.43
N ASP A 36 5.99 -0.66 3.60
CA ASP A 36 6.27 -1.99 3.02
C ASP A 36 6.64 -3.01 4.11
N LEU A 37 7.44 -2.60 5.10
CA LEU A 37 7.78 -3.44 6.23
C LEU A 37 6.53 -3.80 7.06
N LEU A 38 5.70 -2.82 7.37
CA LEU A 38 4.46 -3.03 8.11
C LEU A 38 3.50 -3.97 7.34
N ALA A 39 3.42 -3.84 6.02
CA ALA A 39 2.64 -4.73 5.17
C ALA A 39 3.15 -6.18 5.25
N ARG A 40 4.45 -6.38 5.22
CA ARG A 40 5.07 -7.72 5.32
C ARG A 40 4.88 -8.35 6.68
N GLU A 41 5.01 -7.58 7.75
CA GLU A 41 4.72 -8.04 9.12
C GLU A 41 3.26 -8.47 9.27
N TYR A 42 2.34 -7.73 8.67
CA TYR A 42 0.93 -8.09 8.67
C TYR A 42 0.64 -9.35 7.84
N LEU A 43 1.32 -9.52 6.70
CA LEU A 43 1.23 -10.76 5.92
C LEU A 43 1.69 -11.99 6.72
N LEU A 44 2.74 -11.88 7.53
CA LEU A 44 3.15 -12.98 8.41
C LEU A 44 2.06 -13.36 9.42
N GLN A 45 1.37 -12.38 9.98
CA GLN A 45 0.25 -12.64 10.89
C GLN A 45 -0.94 -13.31 10.15
N ILE A 46 -1.17 -12.92 8.90
CA ILE A 46 -2.17 -13.56 8.03
C ILE A 46 -1.78 -15.00 7.76
N ASP A 47 -0.53 -15.27 7.42
CA ASP A 47 -0.02 -16.63 7.16
C ASP A 47 -0.19 -17.53 8.40
N GLU A 48 0.22 -17.07 9.57
CA GLU A 48 0.03 -17.81 10.83
C GLU A 48 -1.44 -18.12 11.11
N SER A 49 -2.33 -17.13 10.92
CA SER A 49 -3.77 -17.31 11.13
C SER A 49 -4.40 -18.30 10.14
N LEU A 50 -3.95 -18.30 8.90
CA LEU A 50 -4.43 -19.24 7.87
C LEU A 50 -3.89 -20.63 8.07
N GLU A 51 -2.65 -20.76 8.53
CA GLU A 51 -2.06 -22.06 8.88
C GLU A 51 -2.79 -22.70 10.07
N GLU A 52 -3.05 -21.93 11.15
CA GLU A 52 -3.86 -22.41 12.28
C GLU A 52 -5.25 -22.85 11.85
N LEU A 53 -5.89 -22.07 10.96
CA LEU A 53 -7.18 -22.43 10.40
C LEU A 53 -7.10 -23.72 9.62
N HIS A 54 -6.09 -23.88 8.77
CA HIS A 54 -5.91 -25.07 7.95
C HIS A 54 -5.70 -26.34 8.79
N GLN A 55 -4.91 -26.26 9.86
CA GLN A 55 -4.68 -27.38 10.79
C GLN A 55 -5.97 -27.81 11.53
N ASN A 56 -6.86 -26.87 11.80
CA ASN A 56 -8.13 -27.12 12.51
C ASN A 56 -9.32 -27.28 11.57
N TYR A 57 -9.08 -27.26 10.24
CA TYR A 57 -10.14 -27.27 9.24
C TYR A 57 -10.81 -28.64 9.11
N ALA A 58 -12.10 -28.70 9.44
CA ALA A 58 -12.90 -29.93 9.41
C ALA A 58 -13.58 -30.23 8.05
N GLY A 59 -13.33 -29.43 7.02
CA GLY A 59 -13.83 -29.66 5.66
C GLY A 59 -15.34 -29.46 5.44
N GLN A 60 -16.05 -28.85 6.39
CA GLN A 60 -17.51 -28.69 6.31
C GLN A 60 -17.98 -27.51 5.46
N LYS A 61 -17.10 -26.52 5.21
CA LYS A 61 -17.39 -25.31 4.43
C LYS A 61 -16.22 -25.02 3.47
N PRO A 62 -16.44 -24.21 2.42
CA PRO A 62 -15.32 -23.74 1.57
C PRO A 62 -14.26 -23.05 2.42
N PHE A 63 -13.00 -23.44 2.27
CA PHE A 63 -11.88 -22.89 3.05
C PHE A 63 -11.78 -21.37 2.90
N CYS A 64 -11.98 -20.85 1.68
CA CYS A 64 -11.94 -19.41 1.41
C CYS A 64 -12.95 -18.60 2.24
N GLN A 65 -14.15 -19.11 2.47
CA GLN A 65 -15.16 -18.41 3.27
C GLN A 65 -14.76 -18.34 4.74
N GLU A 66 -14.25 -19.42 5.29
CA GLU A 66 -13.80 -19.47 6.69
C GLU A 66 -12.54 -18.61 6.88
N ALA A 67 -11.62 -18.64 5.90
CA ALA A 67 -10.43 -17.80 5.87
C ALA A 67 -10.77 -16.31 5.82
N LEU A 68 -11.69 -15.90 4.95
CA LEU A 68 -12.16 -14.51 4.89
C LEU A 68 -12.77 -14.04 6.20
N LYS A 69 -13.63 -14.87 6.82
CA LYS A 69 -14.24 -14.58 8.12
C LYS A 69 -13.15 -14.39 9.18
N ARG A 70 -12.18 -15.29 9.24
CA ARG A 70 -11.05 -15.21 10.18
C ARG A 70 -10.26 -13.92 9.99
N LEU A 71 -9.92 -13.56 8.74
CA LEU A 71 -9.21 -12.32 8.44
C LEU A 71 -10.02 -11.05 8.75
N GLN A 72 -11.34 -11.11 8.60
CA GLN A 72 -12.21 -9.99 8.98
C GLN A 72 -12.30 -9.78 10.50
N GLU A 73 -12.20 -10.83 11.28
CA GLU A 73 -12.23 -10.80 12.74
C GLU A 73 -10.84 -10.51 13.35
N MET A 74 -9.76 -10.65 12.57
CA MET A 74 -8.41 -10.43 13.04
C MET A 74 -8.17 -8.96 13.45
N PRO A 75 -7.49 -8.71 14.60
CA PRO A 75 -7.15 -7.35 15.00
C PRO A 75 -6.16 -6.72 14.01
N MET A 76 -6.39 -5.48 13.68
CA MET A 76 -5.51 -4.74 12.77
C MET A 76 -4.44 -3.97 13.55
N PRO A 77 -3.18 -4.06 13.14
CA PRO A 77 -2.13 -3.19 13.65
C PRO A 77 -2.42 -1.71 13.37
N GLN A 78 -1.82 -0.83 14.15
CA GLN A 78 -1.92 0.61 13.91
C GLN A 78 -1.34 0.97 12.54
N GLY A 79 -2.03 1.81 11.80
CA GLY A 79 -1.60 2.26 10.47
C GLY A 79 -2.11 1.40 9.31
N ILE A 80 -2.80 0.30 9.59
CA ILE A 80 -3.44 -0.55 8.58
C ILE A 80 -4.95 -0.34 8.62
N THR A 81 -5.56 -0.18 7.45
CA THR A 81 -7.01 -0.06 7.28
C THR A 81 -7.52 -1.15 6.34
N LYS A 82 -8.71 -1.68 6.63
CA LYS A 82 -9.37 -2.62 5.71
C LYS A 82 -9.90 -1.85 4.51
N SER A 83 -9.64 -2.38 3.33
CA SER A 83 -10.25 -1.90 2.10
C SER A 83 -11.28 -2.91 1.59
N SER A 84 -12.33 -2.45 0.93
CA SER A 84 -13.32 -3.34 0.34
C SER A 84 -12.92 -3.67 -1.10
N VAL A 85 -12.90 -4.97 -1.41
CA VAL A 85 -12.72 -5.44 -2.79
C VAL A 85 -14.04 -6.05 -3.27
N PRO A 86 -14.42 -5.84 -4.52
CA PRO A 86 -15.66 -6.39 -5.08
C PRO A 86 -15.66 -7.91 -5.32
N ASP A 87 -14.58 -8.60 -5.00
CA ASP A 87 -14.40 -10.02 -5.31
C ASP A 87 -14.64 -10.89 -4.06
N GLU A 88 -15.48 -11.92 -4.17
CA GLU A 88 -15.94 -12.76 -3.05
C GLU A 88 -14.82 -13.50 -2.32
N ASN A 89 -13.69 -13.76 -2.99
CA ASN A 89 -12.56 -14.49 -2.43
C ASN A 89 -11.31 -13.61 -2.24
N SER A 90 -11.48 -12.30 -2.19
CA SER A 90 -10.37 -11.37 -2.06
C SER A 90 -10.37 -10.66 -0.70
N TYR A 91 -9.20 -10.48 -0.14
CA TYR A 91 -8.96 -9.68 1.05
C TYR A 91 -8.03 -8.52 0.72
N SER A 92 -8.37 -7.33 1.14
CA SER A 92 -7.52 -6.16 0.88
C SER A 92 -7.34 -5.30 2.12
N PHE A 93 -6.18 -4.69 2.19
CA PHE A 93 -5.84 -3.72 3.20
C PHE A 93 -4.98 -2.60 2.62
N GLU A 94 -4.97 -1.48 3.30
CA GLU A 94 -4.25 -0.28 2.92
C GLU A 94 -3.42 0.24 4.08
N ILE A 95 -2.24 0.75 3.75
CA ILE A 95 -1.31 1.35 4.70
C ILE A 95 -0.99 2.76 4.24
N ALA A 96 -1.23 3.75 5.10
CA ALA A 96 -0.86 5.12 4.80
C ALA A 96 0.66 5.25 4.76
N ILE A 97 1.20 5.71 3.63
CA ILE A 97 2.62 6.03 3.47
C ILE A 97 2.86 7.46 3.96
N ASN A 98 1.99 8.37 3.52
CA ASN A 98 1.96 9.78 3.93
C ASN A 98 0.56 10.36 3.66
N ASP A 99 0.40 11.66 3.85
CA ASP A 99 -0.91 12.35 3.70
C ASP A 99 -1.51 12.23 2.28
N ALA A 100 -0.70 11.89 1.28
CA ALA A 100 -1.12 11.85 -0.13
C ALA A 100 -1.03 10.46 -0.75
N GLN A 101 -0.38 9.50 -0.11
CA GLN A 101 -0.08 8.19 -0.70
C GLN A 101 -0.41 7.05 0.26
N THR A 102 -0.97 6.00 -0.30
CA THR A 102 -1.35 4.79 0.41
C THR A 102 -0.81 3.57 -0.34
N LEU A 103 -0.26 2.62 0.39
CA LEU A 103 0.10 1.30 -0.14
C LEU A 103 -1.15 0.42 -0.09
N SER A 104 -1.62 -0.03 -1.24
CA SER A 104 -2.76 -0.92 -1.38
C SER A 104 -2.31 -2.34 -1.71
N VAL A 105 -2.74 -3.28 -0.89
CA VAL A 105 -2.44 -4.71 -1.04
C VAL A 105 -3.73 -5.48 -1.20
N VAL A 106 -3.80 -6.32 -2.24
CA VAL A 106 -4.94 -7.19 -2.52
C VAL A 106 -4.46 -8.64 -2.60
N LEU A 107 -5.04 -9.48 -1.76
CA LEU A 107 -4.78 -10.90 -1.68
C LEU A 107 -6.00 -11.65 -2.25
N GLN A 108 -5.76 -12.61 -3.11
CA GLN A 108 -6.79 -13.55 -3.54
C GLN A 108 -6.59 -14.89 -2.85
N LEU A 109 -7.57 -15.29 -2.05
CA LEU A 109 -7.58 -16.56 -1.36
C LEU A 109 -7.80 -17.70 -2.36
N GLN A 110 -7.15 -18.82 -2.09
CA GLN A 110 -7.27 -20.04 -2.88
C GLN A 110 -7.91 -21.13 -2.03
N GLU A 111 -8.77 -21.93 -2.67
CA GLU A 111 -9.26 -23.15 -2.02
C GLU A 111 -8.07 -24.09 -1.81
N SER A 112 -7.83 -24.43 -0.55
CA SER A 112 -6.78 -25.37 -0.17
C SER A 112 -7.14 -26.78 -0.66
N GLN A 113 -6.67 -27.10 -1.85
CA GLN A 113 -6.64 -28.50 -2.32
C GLN A 113 -5.26 -29.06 -1.93
N SER A 114 -5.27 -29.95 -0.95
CA SER A 114 -4.17 -30.81 -0.49
C SER A 114 -2.78 -30.53 -1.09
N ASP A 115 -1.82 -30.11 -0.28
CA ASP A 115 -0.40 -29.88 -0.59
C ASP A 115 -0.01 -28.54 -1.26
N ALA A 116 -0.87 -27.54 -1.32
CA ALA A 116 -0.43 -26.24 -1.77
C ALA A 116 0.13 -25.44 -0.58
N ASP A 117 1.41 -25.14 -0.60
CA ASP A 117 2.11 -24.29 0.38
C ASP A 117 1.64 -22.81 0.38
N CYS A 118 0.62 -22.47 -0.41
CA CYS A 118 0.12 -21.10 -0.56
C CYS A 118 -1.40 -21.01 -0.37
N PHE A 119 -1.84 -20.30 0.66
CA PHE A 119 -3.25 -20.04 0.94
C PHE A 119 -3.85 -18.91 0.10
N TYR A 120 -3.01 -18.04 -0.44
CA TYR A 120 -3.42 -16.88 -1.25
C TYR A 120 -2.37 -16.52 -2.29
N THR A 121 -2.79 -15.71 -3.26
CA THR A 121 -1.91 -15.07 -4.24
C THR A 121 -2.01 -13.55 -4.10
N ILE A 122 -0.90 -12.85 -4.12
CA ILE A 122 -0.87 -11.38 -4.12
C ILE A 122 -1.26 -10.89 -5.51
N LYS A 123 -2.44 -10.28 -5.64
CA LYS A 123 -2.94 -9.72 -6.90
C LYS A 123 -2.47 -8.30 -7.13
N GLN A 124 -2.32 -7.55 -6.06
CA GLN A 124 -1.93 -6.16 -6.14
C GLN A 124 -1.03 -5.79 -4.96
N TRP A 125 0.03 -5.08 -5.28
CA TRP A 125 0.93 -4.44 -4.33
C TRP A 125 1.39 -3.14 -4.96
N LYS A 126 0.67 -2.06 -4.71
CA LYS A 126 0.98 -0.79 -5.36
C LYS A 126 0.67 0.41 -4.48
N THR A 127 1.41 1.48 -4.72
CA THR A 127 1.11 2.79 -4.15
C THR A 127 0.01 3.47 -4.96
N THR A 128 -1.02 3.92 -4.26
CA THR A 128 -2.08 4.76 -4.80
C THR A 128 -1.96 6.17 -4.21
N VAL A 129 -2.28 7.16 -5.04
CA VAL A 129 -2.33 8.57 -4.59
C VAL A 129 -3.75 8.86 -4.16
N MET A 130 -3.93 9.35 -2.93
CA MET A 130 -5.21 9.90 -2.51
C MET A 130 -5.47 11.17 -3.31
N ARG A 131 -6.37 11.07 -4.28
CA ARG A 131 -6.87 12.24 -4.98
C ARG A 131 -7.83 12.94 -4.03
N SER A 132 -7.46 14.09 -3.51
CA SER A 132 -8.44 14.97 -2.89
C SER A 132 -9.41 15.41 -3.98
N GLU A 133 -10.69 15.08 -3.82
CA GLU A 133 -11.75 15.43 -4.78
C GLU A 133 -11.96 16.96 -4.96
N GLU A 134 -11.24 17.77 -4.18
CA GLU A 134 -11.35 19.24 -4.23
C GLU A 134 -10.83 19.90 -5.53
N ASN A 135 -10.09 19.17 -6.38
CA ASN A 135 -9.52 19.78 -7.59
C ASN A 135 -10.32 19.53 -8.88
N GLU A 136 -11.41 18.76 -8.87
CA GLU A 136 -12.20 18.54 -10.08
C GLU A 136 -13.19 19.69 -10.36
N GLU A 137 -13.64 20.42 -9.35
CA GLU A 137 -14.55 21.56 -9.57
C GLU A 137 -13.84 22.82 -10.08
N GLU A 138 -12.57 23.03 -9.71
CA GLU A 138 -11.84 24.24 -10.14
C GLU A 138 -11.39 24.19 -11.60
N THR A 139 -11.13 23.01 -12.15
CA THR A 139 -10.73 22.86 -13.56
C THR A 139 -11.91 22.95 -14.53
N LEU A 140 -13.12 22.63 -14.10
CA LEU A 140 -14.32 22.74 -14.92
C LEU A 140 -14.80 24.20 -15.07
N HIS A 141 -14.50 25.05 -14.09
CA HIS A 141 -14.90 26.48 -14.16
C HIS A 141 -14.04 27.30 -15.13
N LEU A 142 -12.84 26.84 -15.49
CA LEU A 142 -11.96 27.54 -16.43
C LEU A 142 -12.26 27.22 -17.91
N LEU A 143 -13.04 26.18 -18.19
CA LEU A 143 -13.37 25.76 -19.56
C LEU A 143 -14.74 26.25 -20.06
N THR A 144 -15.52 26.93 -19.22
CA THR A 144 -16.86 27.44 -19.57
C THR A 144 -16.94 28.96 -19.72
N ARG A 145 -15.82 29.61 -19.99
CA ARG A 145 -15.82 31.05 -20.36
C ARG A 145 -15.40 31.26 -21.80
#